data_7bf9ef3abcf425953b66c38cce78e1c1
#
_entry.id   7bf9ef3abcf425953b66c38cce78e1c1
#
_cell.length_a   1.000
_cell.length_b   1.000
_cell.length_c   1.000
_cell.angle_alpha   90.00
_cell.angle_beta   90.00
_cell.angle_gamma   90.00
#
_symmetry.space_group_name_H-M   'P 1'
#
loop_
_entity.id
_entity.type
_entity.pdbx_description
1 polymer ?
#
loop_
_entity_poly.entity_id
_entity_poly.type
_entity_poly.pdbx_seq_one_letter_code
_entity_poly.pdbx_strand_id
1 'polypeptide(L)'
;MANKRIISCSITGSIHSPSMSPYLPVTIDQIAQNAIDAANAGAASVHIHARVGEGDMYGAPSSKIEDFQAIVDKIRAVNKDVIICVTTGGGAGMTVEERAAVI
;
A
#
# COMPACT_ATOMS: atom_id res chain seq x y z
N MET A 1 16.46 29.44 9.28
CA MET A 1 15.80 28.83 8.11
C MET A 1 15.40 27.40 8.45
N ALA A 2 14.15 27.06 8.28
CA ALA A 2 13.71 25.70 8.55
C ALA A 2 14.18 24.73 7.48
N ASN A 3 14.74 23.59 7.87
CA ASN A 3 15.05 22.51 6.96
C ASN A 3 13.78 21.73 6.62
N LYS A 4 13.52 21.59 5.32
CA LYS A 4 12.39 20.78 4.86
C LYS A 4 12.84 19.34 4.68
N ARG A 5 12.02 18.41 5.11
CA ARG A 5 12.21 16.96 4.95
C ARG A 5 11.02 16.36 4.24
N ILE A 6 11.26 15.44 3.35
CA ILE A 6 10.21 14.64 2.72
C ILE A 6 10.06 13.37 3.53
N ILE A 7 8.85 13.16 4.04
CA ILE A 7 8.52 11.95 4.80
C ILE A 7 7.70 11.05 3.90
N SER A 8 8.23 9.86 3.64
CA SER A 8 7.52 8.81 2.90
C SER A 8 7.17 7.68 3.85
N CYS A 9 5.92 7.31 3.89
CA CYS A 9 5.44 6.26 4.78
C CYS A 9 5.16 4.98 3.98
N SER A 10 5.83 3.89 4.34
CA SER A 10 5.57 2.56 3.80
C SER A 10 4.49 1.90 4.62
N ILE A 11 3.31 1.71 4.03
CA ILE A 11 2.12 1.30 4.77
C ILE A 11 2.19 -0.18 5.18
N THR A 12 2.63 -1.05 4.28
CA THR A 12 2.71 -2.48 4.61
C THR A 12 3.93 -3.11 3.96
N GLY A 13 4.22 -3.51 2.99
CA GLY A 13 5.30 -4.28 2.40
C GLY A 13 4.78 -5.63 1.94
N SER A 14 5.66 -6.50 1.51
CA SER A 14 5.27 -7.79 0.97
C SER A 14 5.78 -8.98 1.80
N ILE A 15 6.75 -8.76 2.67
CA ILE A 15 7.43 -9.85 3.41
C ILE A 15 6.66 -10.26 4.66
N HIS A 16 6.16 -9.27 5.40
CA HIS A 16 5.47 -9.53 6.66
C HIS A 16 4.13 -10.23 6.45
N SER A 17 3.76 -11.10 7.37
CA SER A 17 2.48 -11.81 7.36
C SER A 17 1.61 -11.37 8.54
N PRO A 18 0.28 -11.58 8.44
CA PRO A 18 -0.64 -11.21 9.54
C PRO A 18 -0.30 -11.87 10.88
N SER A 19 0.35 -13.04 10.86
CA SER A 19 0.78 -13.71 12.08
C SER A 19 1.91 -13.00 12.81
N MET A 20 2.63 -12.12 12.14
CA MET A 20 3.75 -11.36 12.73
C MET A 20 3.29 -10.14 13.50
N SER A 21 2.14 -9.57 13.14
CA SER A 21 1.58 -8.41 13.83
C SER A 21 0.08 -8.31 13.61
N PRO A 22 -0.72 -8.06 14.67
CA PRO A 22 -2.14 -7.80 14.52
C PRO A 22 -2.43 -6.44 13.89
N TYR A 23 -1.43 -5.58 13.79
CA TYR A 23 -1.57 -4.22 13.23
C TYR A 23 -1.23 -4.14 11.75
N LEU A 24 -0.80 -5.24 11.13
CA LEU A 24 -0.48 -5.25 9.70
C LEU A 24 -1.76 -5.02 8.89
N PRO A 25 -1.84 -3.93 8.10
CA PRO A 25 -3.00 -3.72 7.25
C PRO A 25 -2.98 -4.69 6.07
N VAL A 26 -4.10 -5.35 5.82
CA VAL A 26 -4.22 -6.38 4.78
C VAL A 26 -5.34 -6.05 3.80
N THR A 27 -6.52 -5.68 4.30
CA THR A 27 -7.65 -5.37 3.42
C THR A 27 -7.45 -4.02 2.71
N ILE A 28 -8.15 -3.85 1.60
CA ILE A 28 -8.14 -2.58 0.85
C ILE A 28 -8.49 -1.41 1.78
N ASP A 29 -9.52 -1.58 2.61
CA ASP A 29 -9.94 -0.53 3.55
C ASP A 29 -8.88 -0.22 4.58
N GLN A 30 -8.22 -1.24 5.14
CA GLN A 30 -7.16 -1.05 6.13
C GLN A 30 -5.95 -0.34 5.51
N ILE A 31 -5.53 -0.76 4.33
CA ILE A 31 -4.37 -0.16 3.64
C ILE A 31 -4.66 1.30 3.30
N ALA A 32 -5.84 1.57 2.73
CA ALA A 32 -6.23 2.92 2.37
C ALA A 32 -6.34 3.82 3.61
N GLN A 33 -6.94 3.33 4.70
CA GLN A 33 -7.09 4.09 5.93
C GLN A 33 -5.73 4.41 6.56
N ASN A 34 -4.81 3.46 6.59
CA ASN A 34 -3.46 3.70 7.08
C ASN A 34 -2.73 4.75 6.24
N ALA A 35 -2.90 4.73 4.93
CA ALA A 35 -2.31 5.74 4.05
C ALA A 35 -2.89 7.13 4.31
N ILE A 36 -4.19 7.23 4.50
CA ILE A 36 -4.88 8.48 4.83
C ILE A 36 -4.38 9.01 6.17
N ASP A 37 -4.28 8.15 7.18
CA ASP A 37 -3.80 8.54 8.51
C ASP A 37 -2.36 9.02 8.46
N ALA A 38 -1.51 8.35 7.69
CA ALA A 38 -0.12 8.77 7.50
C ALA A 38 -0.04 10.15 6.84
N ALA A 39 -0.84 10.39 5.80
CA ALA A 39 -0.89 11.68 5.13
C ALA A 39 -1.38 12.79 6.08
N ASN A 40 -2.40 12.50 6.89
CA ASN A 40 -2.90 13.45 7.90
C ASN A 40 -1.87 13.74 8.98
N ALA A 41 -0.98 12.80 9.29
CA ALA A 41 0.10 12.98 10.25
C ALA A 41 1.31 13.72 9.66
N GLY A 42 1.31 14.01 8.35
CA GLY A 42 2.34 14.82 7.72
C GLY A 42 3.19 14.11 6.65
N ALA A 43 2.87 12.87 6.29
CA ALA A 43 3.59 12.20 5.21
C ALA A 43 3.29 12.88 3.87
N ALA A 44 4.33 13.19 3.11
CA ALA A 44 4.19 13.76 1.77
C ALA A 44 3.91 12.68 0.73
N SER A 45 4.33 11.47 0.99
CA SER A 45 4.23 10.33 0.09
C SER A 45 3.88 9.08 0.89
N VAL A 46 3.08 8.20 0.29
CA VAL A 46 2.80 6.88 0.83
C VAL A 46 3.20 5.82 -0.20
N HIS A 47 3.87 4.78 0.27
CA HIS A 47 4.28 3.65 -0.56
C HIS A 47 3.38 2.47 -0.22
N ILE A 48 2.64 1.97 -1.19
CA ILE A 48 1.64 0.94 -0.96
C ILE A 48 1.96 -0.36 -1.68
N HIS A 49 1.67 -1.45 -0.98
CA HIS A 49 1.57 -2.79 -1.51
C HIS A 49 0.12 -3.25 -1.36
N ALA A 50 -0.39 -4.03 -2.27
CA ALA A 50 -1.69 -4.68 -2.12
C ALA A 50 -1.50 -6.08 -1.56
N ARG A 51 -2.49 -6.56 -0.83
CA ARG A 51 -2.50 -7.91 -0.25
C ARG A 51 -3.85 -8.57 -0.48
N VAL A 52 -3.85 -9.89 -0.47
CA VAL A 52 -5.09 -10.66 -0.58
C VAL A 52 -5.87 -10.51 0.71
N GLY A 53 -7.07 -9.94 0.62
CA GLY A 53 -7.89 -9.57 1.77
C GLY A 53 -8.82 -10.65 2.30
N GLU A 54 -8.88 -11.82 1.66
CA GLU A 54 -9.79 -12.91 2.05
C GLU A 54 -9.31 -14.25 1.52
N GLY A 55 -9.89 -15.33 2.05
CA GLY A 55 -9.62 -16.70 1.59
C GLY A 55 -8.33 -17.29 2.13
N ASP A 56 -7.90 -18.39 1.53
CA ASP A 56 -6.74 -19.16 1.97
C ASP A 56 -5.43 -18.40 1.80
N MET A 57 -5.38 -17.46 0.87
CA MET A 57 -4.20 -16.64 0.59
C MET A 57 -4.21 -15.32 1.36
N TYR A 58 -5.08 -15.18 2.39
CA TYR A 58 -5.18 -13.95 3.18
C TYR A 58 -3.81 -13.45 3.65
N GLY A 59 -3.55 -12.19 3.37
CA GLY A 59 -2.30 -11.53 3.73
C GLY A 59 -1.16 -11.70 2.73
N ALA A 60 -1.31 -12.56 1.72
CA ALA A 60 -0.30 -12.72 0.68
C ALA A 60 -0.19 -11.45 -0.19
N PRO A 61 1.00 -11.15 -0.75
CA PRO A 61 1.13 -10.05 -1.70
C PRO A 61 0.21 -10.22 -2.90
N SER A 62 -0.39 -9.14 -3.36
CA SER A 62 -1.23 -9.10 -4.56
C SER A 62 -0.60 -8.19 -5.61
N SER A 63 -0.68 -8.60 -6.87
CA SER A 63 -0.32 -7.76 -8.03
C SER A 63 -1.53 -7.38 -8.87
N LYS A 64 -2.73 -7.63 -8.37
CA LYS A 64 -3.96 -7.33 -9.11
C LYS A 64 -4.16 -5.83 -9.24
N ILE A 65 -4.36 -5.38 -10.47
CA ILE A 65 -4.60 -3.96 -10.79
C ILE A 65 -5.82 -3.45 -10.02
N GLU A 66 -6.87 -4.26 -9.92
CA GLU A 66 -8.11 -3.91 -9.25
C GLU A 66 -7.90 -3.58 -7.78
N ASP A 67 -7.01 -4.33 -7.10
CA ASP A 67 -6.70 -4.10 -5.69
C ASP A 67 -6.01 -2.74 -5.51
N PHE A 68 -5.00 -2.45 -6.34
CA PHE A 68 -4.31 -1.17 -6.31
C PHE A 68 -5.24 -0.02 -6.67
N GLN A 69 -6.06 -0.19 -7.70
CA GLN A 69 -7.01 0.83 -8.12
C GLN A 69 -7.99 1.16 -6.98
N ALA A 70 -8.52 0.16 -6.31
CA ALA A 70 -9.45 0.36 -5.20
C ALA A 70 -8.79 1.11 -4.04
N ILE A 71 -7.53 0.78 -3.71
CA ILE A 71 -6.79 1.49 -2.67
C ILE A 71 -6.57 2.95 -3.05
N VAL A 72 -6.11 3.20 -4.27
CA VAL A 72 -5.86 4.55 -4.78
C VAL A 72 -7.14 5.38 -4.78
N ASP A 73 -8.24 4.82 -5.25
CA ASP A 73 -9.53 5.52 -5.32
C ASP A 73 -10.00 5.92 -3.91
N LYS A 74 -9.85 5.05 -2.92
CA LYS A 74 -10.21 5.35 -1.53
C LYS A 74 -9.34 6.46 -0.95
N ILE A 75 -8.04 6.44 -1.21
CA ILE A 75 -7.14 7.50 -0.75
C ILE A 75 -7.51 8.83 -1.41
N ARG A 76 -7.71 8.84 -2.73
CA ARG A 76 -8.02 10.05 -3.49
C ARG A 76 -9.39 10.63 -3.16
N ALA A 77 -10.32 9.83 -2.67
CA ALA A 77 -11.61 10.33 -2.20
C ALA A 77 -11.47 11.25 -0.98
N VAL A 78 -10.41 11.08 -0.19
CA VAL A 78 -10.17 11.83 1.05
C VAL A 78 -9.02 12.82 0.90
N ASN A 79 -7.92 12.42 0.25
CA ASN A 79 -6.72 13.24 0.09
C ASN A 79 -6.26 13.23 -1.36
N LYS A 80 -6.25 14.41 -1.98
CA LYS A 80 -5.87 14.57 -3.38
C LYS A 80 -4.41 14.96 -3.57
N ASP A 81 -3.73 15.33 -2.50
CA ASP A 81 -2.40 15.94 -2.57
C ASP A 81 -1.27 14.96 -2.25
N VAL A 82 -1.51 13.94 -1.43
CA VAL A 82 -0.48 12.98 -1.07
C VAL A 82 0.03 12.22 -2.31
N ILE A 83 1.35 12.08 -2.41
CA ILE A 83 1.96 11.31 -3.49
C ILE A 83 1.77 9.84 -3.19
N ILE A 84 1.24 9.08 -4.14
CA ILE A 84 1.02 7.63 -3.99
C ILE A 84 2.02 6.89 -4.87
N CYS A 85 2.88 6.11 -4.23
CA CYS A 85 3.82 5.24 -4.91
C CYS A 85 3.28 3.80 -4.85
N VAL A 86 2.87 3.28 -6.00
CA VAL A 86 2.46 1.88 -6.10
C VAL A 86 3.68 1.02 -6.43
N THR A 87 3.83 -0.09 -5.70
CA THR A 87 5.02 -0.90 -5.86
C THR A 87 4.93 -1.86 -7.06
N THR A 88 6.06 -2.10 -7.69
CA THR A 88 6.25 -3.21 -8.61
C THR A 88 6.99 -4.37 -7.93
N GLY A 89 7.27 -4.27 -6.62
CA GLY A 89 8.02 -5.27 -5.86
C GLY A 89 7.37 -6.63 -5.83
N GLY A 90 6.05 -6.67 -5.67
CA GLY A 90 5.31 -7.91 -5.65
C GLY A 90 5.76 -8.90 -4.59
N GLY A 91 5.41 -10.15 -4.76
CA GLY A 91 5.83 -11.26 -3.91
C GLY A 91 6.89 -12.13 -4.59
N ALA A 92 7.51 -12.99 -3.80
CA ALA A 92 8.42 -13.99 -4.32
C ALA A 92 7.71 -14.88 -5.35
N GLY A 93 8.37 -15.18 -6.45
CA GLY A 93 7.80 -16.01 -7.51
C GLY A 93 6.97 -15.28 -8.56
N MET A 94 6.68 -14.02 -8.38
CA MET A 94 5.98 -13.23 -9.40
C MET A 94 6.88 -12.93 -10.60
N THR A 95 6.32 -13.02 -11.81
CA THR A 95 7.03 -12.65 -13.04
C THR A 95 7.18 -11.14 -13.17
N VAL A 96 8.02 -10.70 -14.09
CA VAL A 96 8.20 -9.27 -14.40
C VAL A 96 6.87 -8.67 -14.88
N GLU A 97 6.15 -9.37 -15.72
CA GLU A 97 4.86 -8.94 -16.25
C GLU A 97 3.83 -8.76 -15.13
N GLU A 98 3.76 -9.72 -14.21
CA GLU A 98 2.87 -9.63 -13.05
C GLU A 98 3.21 -8.44 -12.16
N ARG A 99 4.50 -8.18 -11.92
CA ARG A 99 4.95 -7.05 -11.10
C ARG A 99 4.66 -5.71 -11.76
N ALA A 100 4.84 -5.62 -13.08
CA ALA A 100 4.67 -4.39 -13.83
C ALA A 100 3.21 -4.06 -14.15
N ALA A 101 2.29 -4.96 -13.89
CA ALA A 101 0.88 -4.80 -14.24
C ALA A 101 0.21 -3.57 -13.60
N VAL A 102 0.78 -3.05 -12.50
CA VAL A 102 0.23 -1.91 -11.76
C VAL A 102 0.61 -0.54 -12.35
N ILE A 103 1.52 -0.52 -13.31
CA ILE A 103 2.00 0.72 -13.95
C ILE A 103 0.97 1.30 -14.92
#